data_25ec72fff39bac878bfccf9a6a1aa8a5
#
_entry.id   25ec72fff39bac878bfccf9a6a1aa8a5
#
_cell.length_a   1.000
_cell.length_b   1.000
_cell.length_c   1.000
_cell.angle_alpha   90.00
_cell.angle_beta   90.00
_cell.angle_gamma   90.00
#
_symmetry.space_group_name_H-M   'P 1'
#
loop_
_entity.id
_entity.type
_entity.pdbx_description
1 polymer ?
#
loop_
_entity_poly.entity_id
_entity_poly.type
_entity_poly.pdbx_seq_one_letter_code
_entity_poly.pdbx_strand_id
1 'polypeptide(L)'
;MKKENWIHKLIALCLTVTLLSVYSMVVLAIPAQDTPTGELTAKGQVSVNGQTAITGATIFSDSTITTGADSTALVTIGKTGRIELLPNSTLKLSFSDSGMNGELSAGRVAVTTMSGKTASITTKDGVVMGDTNQTDIFFVDVQCGNTRVETQSGLAVLRAGGNDQQVAAGKSAAAGQQTAQSRCTPAAPTDTKFPTWTGGTLALLLLLIGGATTSAIIVGTKKDNTTNTGGGVIIVSPIR
;
A
#
# COMPACT_ATOMS: atom_id res chain seq x y z
N MET A 1 85.13 11.46 -7.72
CA MET A 1 83.89 12.29 -7.98
C MET A 1 82.77 11.60 -8.76
N LYS A 2 82.84 10.33 -9.16
CA LYS A 2 81.75 9.65 -9.92
C LYS A 2 80.77 8.84 -9.08
N LYS A 3 81.15 8.55 -7.82
CA LYS A 3 80.32 7.71 -6.90
C LYS A 3 79.18 8.46 -6.19
N GLU A 4 79.33 9.74 -5.93
CA GLU A 4 78.31 10.55 -5.25
C GLU A 4 77.06 10.77 -6.14
N ASN A 5 77.26 10.98 -7.43
CA ASN A 5 76.15 11.19 -8.34
C ASN A 5 75.24 9.93 -8.54
N TRP A 6 75.78 8.77 -8.27
CA TRP A 6 75.05 7.51 -8.39
C TRP A 6 74.11 7.30 -7.17
N ILE A 7 74.57 7.65 -5.99
CA ILE A 7 73.81 7.59 -4.76
C ILE A 7 72.63 8.56 -4.84
N HIS A 8 72.82 9.79 -5.30
CA HIS A 8 71.73 10.74 -5.50
C HIS A 8 70.69 10.27 -6.54
N LYS A 9 71.12 9.60 -7.59
CA LYS A 9 70.20 9.00 -8.58
C LYS A 9 69.39 7.85 -7.97
N LEU A 10 69.99 7.00 -7.14
CA LEU A 10 69.28 5.94 -6.43
C LEU A 10 68.28 6.49 -5.42
N ILE A 11 68.65 7.52 -4.67
CA ILE A 11 67.74 8.18 -3.73
C ILE A 11 66.58 8.84 -4.47
N ALA A 12 66.82 9.52 -5.57
CA ALA A 12 65.77 10.10 -6.41
C ALA A 12 64.85 9.05 -6.99
N LEU A 13 65.38 7.91 -7.43
CA LEU A 13 64.57 6.80 -7.92
C LEU A 13 63.67 6.18 -6.83
N CYS A 14 64.22 5.96 -5.64
CA CYS A 14 63.47 5.48 -4.49
C CYS A 14 62.34 6.45 -4.09
N LEU A 15 62.63 7.76 -4.04
CA LEU A 15 61.63 8.78 -3.74
C LEU A 15 60.52 8.85 -4.79
N THR A 16 60.84 8.72 -6.07
CA THR A 16 59.82 8.71 -7.12
C THR A 16 58.94 7.45 -7.08
N VAL A 17 59.51 6.29 -6.78
CA VAL A 17 58.76 5.04 -6.64
C VAL A 17 57.86 5.09 -5.40
N THR A 18 58.33 5.62 -4.27
CA THR A 18 57.51 5.77 -3.07
C THR A 18 56.39 6.80 -3.27
N LEU A 19 56.64 7.90 -3.97
CA LEU A 19 55.61 8.87 -4.32
C LEU A 19 54.52 8.25 -5.23
N LEU A 20 54.94 7.50 -6.28
CA LEU A 20 54.04 6.82 -7.18
C LEU A 20 53.16 5.78 -6.43
N SER A 21 53.73 5.05 -5.48
CA SER A 21 52.97 4.06 -4.70
C SER A 21 51.94 4.70 -3.76
N VAL A 22 52.18 5.91 -3.25
CA VAL A 22 51.23 6.66 -2.42
C VAL A 22 50.05 7.17 -3.27
N TYR A 23 50.31 7.63 -4.50
CA TYR A 23 49.25 8.07 -5.42
C TYR A 23 48.39 6.94 -5.95
N SER A 24 48.86 5.69 -5.95
CA SER A 24 48.06 4.51 -6.37
C SER A 24 47.01 4.12 -5.35
N MET A 25 47.02 4.66 -4.13
CA MET A 25 46.01 4.43 -3.10
C MET A 25 44.89 5.49 -3.07
N VAL A 26 44.79 6.36 -4.07
CA VAL A 26 43.57 7.11 -4.25
C VAL A 26 42.49 6.14 -4.72
N VAL A 27 41.93 5.41 -3.77
CA VAL A 27 40.67 4.69 -3.97
C VAL A 27 39.67 5.77 -4.38
N LEU A 28 39.26 5.72 -5.64
CA LEU A 28 38.05 6.39 -6.09
C LEU A 28 36.94 5.92 -5.15
N ALA A 29 36.66 6.69 -4.12
CA ALA A 29 35.43 6.56 -3.37
C ALA A 29 34.33 6.86 -4.39
N ILE A 30 33.87 5.81 -5.09
CA ILE A 30 32.63 5.88 -5.85
C ILE A 30 31.62 6.31 -4.79
N PRO A 31 30.95 7.48 -4.94
CA PRO A 31 29.90 7.84 -4.03
C PRO A 31 28.94 6.65 -4.00
N ALA A 32 28.79 6.05 -2.81
CA ALA A 32 27.76 5.04 -2.62
C ALA A 32 26.47 5.71 -3.09
N GLN A 33 25.87 5.23 -4.16
CA GLN A 33 24.54 5.67 -4.51
C GLN A 33 23.69 5.35 -3.29
N ASP A 34 23.16 6.39 -2.64
CA ASP A 34 22.19 6.25 -1.56
C ASP A 34 20.98 5.52 -2.18
N THR A 35 21.00 4.20 -2.07
CA THR A 35 19.83 3.42 -2.46
C THR A 35 18.73 3.77 -1.47
N PRO A 36 17.58 4.23 -1.95
CA PRO A 36 16.49 4.56 -1.06
C PRO A 36 16.12 3.33 -0.23
N THR A 37 15.86 3.54 1.03
CA THR A 37 15.46 2.50 1.99
C THR A 37 14.07 2.82 2.52
N GLY A 38 13.32 1.76 2.86
CA GLY A 38 12.05 1.86 3.55
C GLY A 38 12.20 1.53 5.03
N GLU A 39 11.35 2.11 5.86
CA GLU A 39 11.21 1.76 7.27
C GLU A 39 9.95 0.93 7.48
N LEU A 40 10.09 -0.21 8.15
CA LEU A 40 8.99 -1.12 8.45
C LEU A 40 8.38 -0.83 9.83
N THR A 41 7.06 -0.66 9.87
CA THR A 41 6.27 -0.80 11.10
C THR A 41 5.46 -2.07 11.01
N ALA A 42 5.77 -3.06 11.82
CA ALA A 42 5.14 -4.37 11.82
C ALA A 42 4.20 -4.53 13.02
N LYS A 43 3.02 -5.10 12.80
CA LYS A 43 2.07 -5.51 13.83
C LYS A 43 1.65 -6.95 13.58
N GLY A 44 1.81 -7.82 14.55
CA GLY A 44 1.53 -9.25 14.43
C GLY A 44 2.67 -10.01 13.74
N GLN A 45 2.32 -11.02 12.96
CA GLN A 45 3.28 -11.86 12.24
C GLN A 45 3.59 -11.27 10.86
N VAL A 46 4.75 -10.69 10.74
CA VAL A 46 5.26 -10.10 9.49
C VAL A 46 6.59 -10.77 9.15
N SER A 47 6.76 -11.13 7.89
CA SER A 47 8.03 -11.63 7.37
C SER A 47 8.49 -10.80 6.18
N VAL A 48 9.81 -10.65 6.06
CA VAL A 48 10.47 -10.01 4.94
C VAL A 48 11.49 -10.98 4.37
N ASN A 49 11.36 -11.29 3.09
CA ASN A 49 12.18 -12.30 2.40
C ASN A 49 12.18 -13.67 3.13
N GLY A 50 11.02 -14.05 3.70
CA GLY A 50 10.84 -15.31 4.44
C GLY A 50 11.37 -15.30 5.87
N GLN A 51 11.94 -14.20 6.35
CA GLN A 51 12.43 -14.07 7.73
C GLN A 51 11.49 -13.19 8.54
N THR A 52 11.23 -13.57 9.80
CA THR A 52 10.41 -12.75 10.71
C THR A 52 11.02 -11.37 10.86
N ALA A 53 10.20 -10.34 10.63
CA ALA A 53 10.60 -8.96 10.72
C ALA A 53 9.95 -8.26 11.91
N ILE A 54 10.65 -7.29 12.47
CA ILE A 54 10.21 -6.46 13.60
C ILE A 54 10.08 -5.00 13.16
N THR A 55 9.31 -4.24 13.92
CA THR A 55 9.22 -2.79 13.73
C THR A 55 10.59 -2.12 13.82
N GLY A 56 10.86 -1.16 12.93
CA GLY A 56 12.14 -0.49 12.78
C GLY A 56 13.11 -1.20 11.83
N ALA A 57 12.72 -2.35 11.27
CA ALA A 57 13.55 -3.03 10.26
C ALA A 57 13.66 -2.18 8.99
N THR A 58 14.86 -2.13 8.41
CA THR A 58 15.10 -1.48 7.13
C THR A 58 14.68 -2.40 5.99
N ILE A 59 13.85 -1.88 5.08
CA ILE A 59 13.42 -2.56 3.86
C ILE A 59 14.24 -2.04 2.70
N PHE A 60 14.77 -2.96 1.91
CA PHE A 60 15.45 -2.65 0.66
C PHE A 60 14.50 -2.87 -0.52
N SER A 61 14.79 -2.23 -1.64
CA SER A 61 14.07 -2.49 -2.89
C SER A 61 14.17 -3.98 -3.26
N ASP A 62 13.13 -4.50 -3.94
CA ASP A 62 12.96 -5.91 -4.32
C ASP A 62 12.70 -6.88 -3.15
N SER A 63 12.31 -6.36 -1.99
CA SER A 63 11.93 -7.20 -0.84
C SER A 63 10.52 -7.76 -0.99
N THR A 64 10.34 -9.02 -0.59
CA THR A 64 9.02 -9.65 -0.48
C THR A 64 8.53 -9.58 0.96
N ILE A 65 7.38 -8.97 1.19
CA ILE A 65 6.77 -8.76 2.49
C ILE A 65 5.50 -9.61 2.57
N THR A 66 5.37 -10.37 3.64
CA THR A 66 4.19 -11.21 3.88
C THR A 66 3.63 -10.94 5.27
N THR A 67 2.32 -10.77 5.36
CA THR A 67 1.57 -10.60 6.61
C THR A 67 0.73 -11.83 6.89
N GLY A 68 0.70 -12.25 8.15
CA GLY A 68 -0.17 -13.33 8.64
C GLY A 68 -1.61 -12.86 8.89
N ALA A 69 -2.42 -13.74 9.46
CA ALA A 69 -3.74 -13.39 9.96
C ALA A 69 -3.62 -12.34 11.09
N ASP A 70 -4.54 -11.39 11.13
CA ASP A 70 -4.58 -10.29 12.12
C ASP A 70 -3.28 -9.46 12.20
N SER A 71 -2.53 -9.42 11.11
CA SER A 71 -1.22 -8.77 11.05
C SER A 71 -1.21 -7.69 9.98
N THR A 72 -0.45 -6.62 10.22
CA THR A 72 -0.29 -5.52 9.27
C THR A 72 1.18 -5.11 9.18
N ALA A 73 1.59 -4.64 8.02
CA ALA A 73 2.92 -4.11 7.77
C ALA A 73 2.83 -2.77 7.04
N LEU A 74 3.36 -1.71 7.64
CA LEU A 74 3.46 -0.41 7.01
C LEU A 74 4.92 -0.18 6.63
N VAL A 75 5.17 0.05 5.34
CA VAL A 75 6.47 0.45 4.82
C VAL A 75 6.43 1.91 4.42
N THR A 76 7.24 2.73 5.07
CA THR A 76 7.40 4.14 4.75
C THR A 76 8.66 4.34 3.93
N ILE A 77 8.54 4.93 2.74
CA ILE A 77 9.62 5.11 1.77
C ILE A 77 9.91 6.60 1.65
N GLY A 78 10.65 7.14 2.61
CA GLY A 78 11.09 8.53 2.62
C GLY A 78 10.01 9.52 2.16
N LYS A 79 10.30 10.29 1.11
CA LYS A 79 9.39 11.27 0.49
C LYS A 79 8.59 10.69 -0.69
N THR A 80 8.74 9.42 -1.00
CA THR A 80 8.04 8.78 -2.12
C THR A 80 6.61 8.42 -1.74
N GLY A 81 6.42 7.93 -0.51
CA GLY A 81 5.10 7.54 -0.01
C GLY A 81 5.16 6.41 0.99
N ARG A 82 4.06 5.68 1.13
CA ARG A 82 3.94 4.54 2.04
C ARG A 82 3.04 3.47 1.46
N ILE A 83 3.31 2.24 1.82
CA ILE A 83 2.49 1.07 1.50
C ILE A 83 2.14 0.36 2.79
N GLU A 84 0.86 0.09 3.00
CA GLU A 84 0.36 -0.69 4.11
C GLU A 84 -0.20 -2.02 3.59
N LEU A 85 0.35 -3.12 4.08
CA LEU A 85 -0.15 -4.46 3.82
C LEU A 85 -1.15 -4.83 4.92
N LEU A 86 -2.34 -5.24 4.50
CA LEU A 86 -3.39 -5.73 5.39
C LEU A 86 -3.16 -7.23 5.69
N PRO A 87 -3.96 -7.86 6.56
CA PRO A 87 -3.82 -9.27 6.88
C PRO A 87 -3.83 -10.19 5.66
N ASN A 88 -3.08 -11.30 5.74
CA ASN A 88 -2.98 -12.36 4.72
C ASN A 88 -2.54 -11.82 3.34
N SER A 89 -1.61 -10.89 3.32
CA SER A 89 -1.12 -10.25 2.09
C SER A 89 0.31 -10.65 1.78
N THR A 90 0.63 -10.78 0.49
CA THR A 90 1.99 -11.00 0.00
C THR A 90 2.28 -10.03 -1.13
N LEU A 91 3.27 -9.17 -0.90
CA LEU A 91 3.69 -8.11 -1.81
C LEU A 91 5.20 -8.18 -2.03
N LYS A 92 5.64 -8.23 -3.28
CA LYS A 92 7.02 -7.92 -3.65
C LYS A 92 7.10 -6.43 -3.98
N LEU A 93 7.95 -5.69 -3.27
CA LEU A 93 8.03 -4.24 -3.32
C LEU A 93 9.38 -3.79 -3.86
N SER A 94 9.35 -3.06 -4.96
CA SER A 94 10.49 -2.34 -5.55
C SER A 94 10.24 -0.85 -5.47
N PHE A 95 11.25 -0.08 -5.11
CA PHE A 95 11.10 1.37 -5.02
C PHE A 95 12.41 2.11 -5.32
N SER A 96 12.25 3.37 -5.66
CA SER A 96 13.30 4.33 -5.96
C SER A 96 12.88 5.72 -5.48
N ASP A 97 13.74 6.71 -5.68
CA ASP A 97 13.38 8.10 -5.39
C ASP A 97 12.26 8.63 -6.26
N SER A 98 12.05 8.05 -7.45
CA SER A 98 11.01 8.47 -8.39
C SER A 98 9.64 7.84 -8.14
N GLY A 99 9.59 6.69 -7.46
CA GLY A 99 8.33 6.00 -7.24
C GLY A 99 8.47 4.61 -6.62
N MET A 100 7.34 3.92 -6.54
CA MET A 100 7.22 2.57 -5.99
C MET A 100 6.44 1.65 -6.92
N ASN A 101 6.89 0.41 -7.03
CA ASN A 101 6.24 -0.64 -7.79
C ASN A 101 6.05 -1.85 -6.88
N GLY A 102 4.84 -2.39 -6.86
CA GLY A 102 4.50 -3.58 -6.09
C GLY A 102 3.97 -4.68 -6.99
N GLU A 103 4.27 -5.93 -6.67
CA GLU A 103 3.61 -7.10 -7.23
C GLU A 103 2.81 -7.76 -6.13
N LEU A 104 1.49 -7.62 -6.18
CA LEU A 104 0.58 -8.17 -5.19
C LEU A 104 0.09 -9.54 -5.64
N SER A 105 0.54 -10.58 -4.95
CA SER A 105 0.15 -11.97 -5.24
C SER A 105 -1.16 -12.36 -4.58
N ALA A 106 -1.40 -11.87 -3.37
CA ALA A 106 -2.60 -12.16 -2.58
C ALA A 106 -2.83 -11.09 -1.52
N GLY A 107 -4.07 -10.94 -1.10
CA GLY A 107 -4.47 -10.05 -0.01
C GLY A 107 -4.77 -8.63 -0.45
N ARG A 108 -4.59 -7.67 0.44
CA ARG A 108 -4.96 -6.27 0.24
C ARG A 108 -3.84 -5.33 0.66
N VAL A 109 -3.60 -4.32 -0.15
CA VAL A 109 -2.64 -3.24 0.15
C VAL A 109 -3.30 -1.88 0.01
N ALA A 110 -2.91 -0.96 0.88
CA ALA A 110 -3.21 0.47 0.76
C ALA A 110 -1.94 1.19 0.32
N VAL A 111 -2.05 1.99 -0.72
CA VAL A 111 -0.94 2.75 -1.29
C VAL A 111 -1.23 4.22 -1.10
N THR A 112 -0.25 4.96 -0.57
CA THR A 112 -0.27 6.41 -0.49
C THR A 112 0.96 6.94 -1.22
N THR A 113 0.77 7.71 -2.28
CA THR A 113 1.85 8.36 -3.03
C THR A 113 1.83 9.85 -2.82
N MET A 114 3.00 10.48 -2.93
CA MET A 114 3.12 11.92 -2.95
C MET A 114 3.05 12.44 -4.39
N SER A 115 2.59 13.67 -4.57
CA SER A 115 2.61 14.36 -5.87
C SER A 115 4.02 14.35 -6.48
N GLY A 116 4.13 14.11 -7.78
CA GLY A 116 5.38 13.97 -8.50
C GLY A 116 6.04 12.60 -8.39
N LYS A 117 5.40 11.62 -7.72
CA LYS A 117 5.90 10.26 -7.58
C LYS A 117 4.99 9.27 -8.28
N THR A 118 5.58 8.20 -8.81
CA THR A 118 4.82 7.12 -9.44
C THR A 118 4.49 6.04 -8.41
N ALA A 119 3.30 5.44 -8.52
CA ALA A 119 2.96 4.20 -7.85
C ALA A 119 2.31 3.25 -8.83
N SER A 120 2.73 2.01 -8.80
CA SER A 120 2.17 0.95 -9.62
C SER A 120 2.05 -0.33 -8.80
N ILE A 121 0.88 -0.95 -8.83
CA ILE A 121 0.66 -2.28 -8.26
C ILE A 121 0.25 -3.23 -9.37
N THR A 122 1.09 -4.19 -9.63
CA THR A 122 0.85 -5.26 -10.58
C THR A 122 0.18 -6.44 -9.87
N THR A 123 -0.85 -6.96 -10.47
CA THR A 123 -1.53 -8.18 -10.04
C THR A 123 -1.61 -9.15 -11.22
N LYS A 124 -2.08 -10.35 -11.00
CA LYS A 124 -2.28 -11.32 -12.10
C LYS A 124 -3.31 -10.86 -13.13
N ASP A 125 -4.27 -10.01 -12.77
CA ASP A 125 -5.38 -9.62 -13.62
C ASP A 125 -5.19 -8.23 -14.25
N GLY A 126 -4.20 -7.46 -13.81
CA GLY A 126 -3.94 -6.13 -14.33
C GLY A 126 -2.93 -5.32 -13.54
N VAL A 127 -2.77 -4.08 -13.94
CA VAL A 127 -1.87 -3.11 -13.31
C VAL A 127 -2.68 -1.91 -12.84
N VAL A 128 -2.48 -1.53 -11.60
CA VAL A 128 -3.07 -0.32 -11.00
C VAL A 128 -2.00 0.75 -10.91
N MET A 129 -2.27 1.93 -11.41
CA MET A 129 -1.35 3.07 -11.38
C MET A 129 -2.03 4.28 -10.75
N GLY A 130 -1.32 4.97 -9.84
CA GLY A 130 -1.74 6.27 -9.31
C GLY A 130 -1.42 7.40 -10.30
N ASP A 131 -2.09 8.54 -10.16
CA ASP A 131 -1.80 9.76 -10.91
C ASP A 131 -0.57 10.47 -10.31
N THR A 132 0.38 10.82 -11.14
CA THR A 132 1.60 11.51 -10.70
C THR A 132 1.39 12.98 -10.35
N ASN A 133 0.29 13.59 -10.78
CA ASN A 133 0.05 15.02 -10.61
C ASN A 133 -0.46 15.41 -9.22
N GLN A 134 -0.88 14.44 -8.44
CA GLN A 134 -1.49 14.65 -7.13
C GLN A 134 -1.07 13.57 -6.13
N THR A 135 -1.46 13.77 -4.88
CA THR A 135 -1.33 12.74 -3.84
C THR A 135 -2.50 11.78 -3.97
N ASP A 136 -2.19 10.50 -4.16
CA ASP A 136 -3.20 9.46 -4.29
C ASP A 136 -3.22 8.53 -3.08
N ILE A 137 -4.44 8.10 -2.72
CA ILE A 137 -4.67 7.04 -1.75
C ILE A 137 -5.62 6.03 -2.39
N PHE A 138 -5.11 4.84 -2.64
CA PHE A 138 -5.92 3.77 -3.22
C PHE A 138 -5.60 2.41 -2.60
N PHE A 139 -6.57 1.53 -2.65
CA PHE A 139 -6.48 0.16 -2.19
C PHE A 139 -6.50 -0.78 -3.39
N VAL A 140 -5.67 -1.81 -3.32
CA VAL A 140 -5.69 -2.92 -4.27
C VAL A 140 -5.92 -4.21 -3.50
N ASP A 141 -6.94 -4.95 -3.89
CA ASP A 141 -7.36 -6.20 -3.26
C ASP A 141 -7.31 -7.33 -4.29
N VAL A 142 -6.60 -8.40 -3.95
CA VAL A 142 -6.52 -9.62 -4.77
C VAL A 142 -7.13 -10.76 -3.98
N GLN A 143 -8.39 -11.06 -4.28
CA GLN A 143 -9.13 -12.15 -3.65
C GLN A 143 -9.80 -13.03 -4.71
N CYS A 144 -9.74 -14.35 -4.49
CA CYS A 144 -10.44 -15.34 -5.30
C CYS A 144 -10.27 -15.19 -6.82
N GLY A 145 -9.10 -14.77 -7.23
CA GLY A 145 -8.82 -14.67 -8.63
C GLY A 145 -9.28 -13.38 -9.30
N ASN A 146 -9.70 -12.39 -8.53
CA ASN A 146 -10.07 -11.07 -9.03
C ASN A 146 -9.24 -9.98 -8.37
N THR A 147 -8.93 -8.96 -9.14
CA THR A 147 -8.31 -7.73 -8.64
C THR A 147 -9.36 -6.65 -8.52
N ARG A 148 -9.49 -6.06 -7.33
CA ARG A 148 -10.36 -4.91 -7.08
C ARG A 148 -9.53 -3.72 -6.67
N VAL A 149 -9.87 -2.57 -7.20
CA VAL A 149 -9.27 -1.27 -6.88
C VAL A 149 -10.33 -0.37 -6.29
N GLU A 150 -9.98 0.36 -5.25
CA GLU A 150 -10.81 1.38 -4.62
C GLU A 150 -9.95 2.61 -4.37
N THR A 151 -10.35 3.76 -4.90
CA THR A 151 -9.63 5.02 -4.71
C THR A 151 -10.32 5.83 -3.62
N GLN A 152 -9.58 6.16 -2.57
CA GLN A 152 -10.07 6.99 -1.47
C GLN A 152 -9.85 8.48 -1.77
N SER A 153 -8.71 8.82 -2.33
CA SER A 153 -8.35 10.19 -2.71
C SER A 153 -7.53 10.16 -3.99
N GLY A 154 -7.71 11.15 -4.84
CA GLY A 154 -7.00 11.27 -6.10
C GLY A 154 -7.63 10.45 -7.23
N LEU A 155 -6.79 9.90 -8.08
CA LEU A 155 -7.17 9.14 -9.28
C LEU A 155 -6.27 7.92 -9.43
N ALA A 156 -6.84 6.73 -9.51
CA ALA A 156 -6.13 5.53 -9.93
C ALA A 156 -6.60 5.08 -11.31
N VAL A 157 -5.73 4.41 -12.05
CA VAL A 157 -6.05 3.80 -13.34
C VAL A 157 -5.82 2.30 -13.21
N LEU A 158 -6.87 1.52 -13.46
CA LEU A 158 -6.79 0.07 -13.58
C LEU A 158 -6.65 -0.29 -15.06
N ARG A 159 -5.53 -0.86 -15.42
CA ARG A 159 -5.25 -1.39 -16.76
C ARG A 159 -5.38 -2.90 -16.76
N ALA A 160 -6.37 -3.44 -17.48
CA ALA A 160 -6.62 -4.87 -17.58
C ALA A 160 -7.14 -5.24 -18.96
N GLY A 161 -6.63 -6.32 -19.54
CA GLY A 161 -7.10 -6.83 -20.84
C GLY A 161 -7.02 -5.83 -21.98
N GLY A 162 -6.08 -4.88 -21.93
CA GLY A 162 -5.92 -3.83 -22.95
C GLY A 162 -6.85 -2.63 -22.78
N ASN A 163 -7.66 -2.57 -21.72
CA ASN A 163 -8.54 -1.45 -21.39
C ASN A 163 -8.01 -0.70 -20.15
N ASP A 164 -8.07 0.62 -20.20
CA ASP A 164 -7.75 1.50 -19.08
C ASP A 164 -9.04 2.02 -18.45
N GLN A 165 -9.24 1.73 -17.17
CA GLN A 165 -10.38 2.19 -16.41
C GLN A 165 -9.92 3.18 -15.33
N GLN A 166 -10.39 4.41 -15.41
CA GLN A 166 -10.12 5.43 -14.41
C GLN A 166 -11.02 5.22 -13.19
N VAL A 167 -10.42 5.25 -12.01
CA VAL A 167 -11.07 5.07 -10.72
C VAL A 167 -10.86 6.34 -9.90
N ALA A 168 -11.83 7.24 -9.94
CA ALA A 168 -11.79 8.49 -9.18
C ALA A 168 -12.06 8.24 -7.69
N ALA A 169 -11.77 9.22 -6.86
CA ALA A 169 -12.02 9.19 -5.42
C ALA A 169 -13.46 8.75 -5.09
N GLY A 170 -13.61 7.82 -4.16
CA GLY A 170 -14.88 7.21 -3.76
C GLY A 170 -15.45 6.20 -4.76
N LYS A 171 -14.70 5.83 -5.80
CA LYS A 171 -15.10 4.82 -6.79
C LYS A 171 -14.26 3.56 -6.66
N SER A 172 -14.78 2.46 -7.22
CA SER A 172 -14.07 1.19 -7.30
C SER A 172 -14.21 0.58 -8.69
N ALA A 173 -13.21 -0.20 -9.10
CA ALA A 173 -13.19 -1.00 -10.30
C ALA A 173 -12.67 -2.40 -10.00
N ALA A 174 -12.97 -3.35 -10.88
CA ALA A 174 -12.47 -4.72 -10.74
C ALA A 174 -12.04 -5.27 -12.10
N ALA A 175 -11.00 -6.10 -12.08
CA ALA A 175 -10.51 -6.87 -13.20
C ALA A 175 -10.37 -8.34 -12.81
N GLY A 176 -10.46 -9.23 -13.80
CA GLY A 176 -10.41 -10.68 -13.63
C GLY A 176 -11.68 -11.36 -14.08
N GLN A 177 -11.65 -12.68 -14.09
CA GLN A 177 -12.84 -13.47 -14.44
C GLN A 177 -13.76 -13.54 -13.23
N GLN A 178 -14.92 -12.91 -13.33
CA GLN A 178 -16.03 -13.17 -12.41
C GLN A 178 -16.59 -14.57 -12.70
N THR A 179 -15.94 -15.60 -12.18
CA THR A 179 -16.58 -16.89 -12.09
C THR A 179 -17.69 -16.75 -11.05
N ALA A 180 -18.92 -16.86 -11.49
CA ALA A 180 -20.15 -16.73 -10.68
C ALA A 180 -20.25 -17.71 -9.50
N GLN A 181 -19.18 -18.43 -9.17
CA GLN A 181 -19.15 -19.52 -8.22
C GLN A 181 -18.09 -19.40 -7.12
N SER A 182 -17.30 -18.36 -7.11
CA SER A 182 -16.40 -18.12 -5.98
C SER A 182 -17.20 -17.48 -4.85
N ARG A 183 -17.64 -18.27 -3.91
CA ARG A 183 -18.11 -17.83 -2.59
C ARG A 183 -16.94 -17.23 -1.79
N CYS A 184 -16.30 -16.24 -2.35
CA CYS A 184 -15.49 -15.34 -1.60
C CYS A 184 -16.44 -14.32 -1.00
N THR A 185 -17.17 -14.75 -0.01
CA THR A 185 -17.86 -13.83 0.87
C THR A 185 -16.75 -13.07 1.57
N PRO A 186 -16.58 -11.76 1.35
CA PRO A 186 -15.79 -10.95 2.26
C PRO A 186 -16.33 -11.30 3.65
N ALA A 187 -15.47 -11.60 4.60
CA ALA A 187 -15.92 -11.70 5.98
C ALA A 187 -16.68 -10.40 6.24
N ALA A 188 -18.00 -10.50 6.27
CA ALA A 188 -18.83 -9.39 6.68
C ALA A 188 -18.25 -8.94 8.01
N PRO A 189 -18.07 -7.63 8.24
CA PRO A 189 -17.74 -7.17 9.56
C PRO A 189 -18.72 -7.89 10.47
N THR A 190 -18.20 -8.63 11.44
CA THR A 190 -19.01 -9.29 12.43
C THR A 190 -19.93 -8.22 12.98
N ASP A 191 -21.21 -8.29 12.55
CA ASP A 191 -22.25 -7.49 13.16
C ASP A 191 -22.11 -7.76 14.65
N THR A 192 -21.51 -6.83 15.35
CA THR A 192 -21.72 -6.71 16.78
C THR A 192 -23.21 -6.51 16.89
N LYS A 193 -23.92 -7.62 17.16
CA LYS A 193 -25.32 -7.58 17.53
C LYS A 193 -25.40 -6.67 18.73
N PHE A 194 -25.64 -5.39 18.49
CA PHE A 194 -26.12 -4.53 19.52
C PHE A 194 -27.39 -5.21 20.02
N PRO A 195 -27.53 -5.45 21.34
CA PRO A 195 -28.75 -6.01 21.86
C PRO A 195 -29.88 -5.10 21.37
N THR A 196 -30.78 -5.65 20.55
CA THR A 196 -32.00 -4.97 20.17
C THR A 196 -32.82 -4.82 21.42
N TRP A 197 -32.78 -3.64 22.00
CA TRP A 197 -33.66 -3.27 23.08
C TRP A 197 -35.06 -3.23 22.47
N THR A 198 -35.79 -4.29 22.70
CA THR A 198 -37.22 -4.34 22.36
C THR A 198 -37.89 -3.14 23.00
N GLY A 199 -38.60 -2.35 22.20
CA GLY A 199 -39.15 -1.03 22.58
C GLY A 199 -39.99 -0.94 23.86
N GLY A 200 -40.26 -2.07 24.54
CA GLY A 200 -40.94 -2.10 25.82
C GLY A 200 -40.08 -1.62 27.01
N THR A 201 -38.77 -1.83 26.97
CA THR A 201 -37.89 -1.43 28.10
C THR A 201 -37.49 0.04 28.08
N LEU A 202 -37.48 0.68 26.91
CA LEU A 202 -37.25 2.11 26.81
C LEU A 202 -38.45 2.94 27.32
N ALA A 203 -39.66 2.45 27.11
CA ALA A 203 -40.87 3.12 27.63
C ALA A 203 -40.91 3.15 29.15
N LEU A 204 -40.42 2.10 29.80
CA LEU A 204 -40.39 2.01 31.26
C LEU A 204 -39.34 2.91 31.90
N LEU A 205 -38.20 3.14 31.21
CA LEU A 205 -37.13 4.00 31.71
C LEU A 205 -37.52 5.49 31.66
N LEU A 206 -38.29 5.89 30.64
CA LEU A 206 -38.73 7.27 30.47
C LEU A 206 -39.83 7.68 31.47
N LEU A 207 -40.58 6.71 32.01
CA LEU A 207 -41.59 6.97 33.05
C LEU A 207 -41.00 7.26 34.43
N LEU A 208 -39.75 6.87 34.68
CA LEU A 208 -39.08 7.07 35.96
C LEU A 208 -38.30 8.39 36.07
N ILE A 209 -38.04 9.10 34.98
CA ILE A 209 -37.19 10.30 34.99
C ILE A 209 -37.94 11.60 34.67
N GLY A 210 -39.21 11.57 34.29
CA GLY A 210 -39.86 12.79 33.82
C GLY A 210 -41.32 12.90 34.22
N GLY A 211 -41.55 13.55 35.33
CA GLY A 211 -42.84 14.15 35.59
C GLY A 211 -43.10 15.32 34.64
N ALA A 212 -44.28 15.29 34.02
CA ALA A 212 -45.01 16.41 33.41
C ALA A 212 -44.36 17.16 32.26
N THR A 213 -44.71 16.81 31.01
CA THR A 213 -45.42 17.69 30.05
C THR A 213 -45.84 16.86 28.82
N THR A 214 -47.13 16.87 28.58
CA THR A 214 -47.83 16.25 27.48
C THR A 214 -47.47 16.86 26.12
N SER A 215 -46.89 16.06 25.24
CA SER A 215 -47.06 16.27 23.79
C SER A 215 -46.92 14.90 23.11
N ALA A 216 -48.05 14.35 22.73
CA ALA A 216 -48.14 13.12 21.97
C ALA A 216 -47.63 13.36 20.54
N ILE A 217 -46.49 12.83 20.20
CA ILE A 217 -46.11 12.70 18.80
C ILE A 217 -46.49 11.29 18.36
N ILE A 218 -47.57 11.20 17.61
CA ILE A 218 -47.99 9.99 16.92
C ILE A 218 -47.05 9.83 15.70
N VAL A 219 -46.03 8.98 15.84
CA VAL A 219 -45.28 8.52 14.68
C VAL A 219 -46.05 7.34 14.06
N GLY A 220 -46.77 7.62 13.02
CA GLY A 220 -47.42 6.61 12.20
C GLY A 220 -46.37 5.68 11.56
N THR A 221 -46.36 4.44 11.99
CA THR A 221 -45.59 3.39 11.29
C THR A 221 -46.31 3.04 10.01
N LYS A 222 -45.90 3.65 8.92
CA LYS A 222 -46.27 3.20 7.59
C LYS A 222 -45.40 1.99 7.25
N LYS A 223 -46.07 0.86 7.13
CA LYS A 223 -45.47 -0.40 6.71
C LYS A 223 -45.32 -0.35 5.19
N ASP A 224 -44.22 0.08 4.69
CA ASP A 224 -43.89 -0.02 3.27
C ASP A 224 -42.88 -1.17 3.08
N ASN A 225 -43.42 -2.25 2.54
CA ASN A 225 -42.67 -3.29 1.84
C ASN A 225 -42.10 -2.67 0.56
N THR A 226 -40.83 -2.38 0.53
CA THR A 226 -40.09 -2.20 -0.72
C THR A 226 -38.67 -2.68 -0.55
N THR A 227 -38.44 -3.91 -1.03
CA THR A 227 -37.66 -4.14 -2.23
C THR A 227 -36.20 -3.60 -2.16
N ASN A 228 -35.32 -4.50 -1.81
CA ASN A 228 -34.03 -4.74 -2.44
C ASN A 228 -33.64 -3.70 -3.49
N THR A 229 -32.77 -2.79 -3.14
CA THR A 229 -32.05 -2.01 -4.14
C THR A 229 -30.60 -2.44 -4.12
N GLY A 230 -30.33 -3.43 -4.94
CA GLY A 230 -28.98 -3.77 -5.37
C GLY A 230 -28.33 -2.55 -6.00
N GLY A 231 -27.09 -2.26 -5.59
CA GLY A 231 -26.27 -1.23 -6.18
C GLY A 231 -26.13 -1.43 -7.68
N GLY A 232 -26.76 -0.55 -8.45
CA GLY A 232 -26.71 -0.59 -9.90
C GLY A 232 -25.30 -0.35 -10.41
N VAL A 233 -24.79 -1.31 -11.13
CA VAL A 233 -23.61 -1.15 -11.98
C VAL A 233 -24.04 -0.24 -13.14
N ILE A 234 -23.52 0.97 -13.20
CA ILE A 234 -23.73 1.85 -14.35
C ILE A 234 -22.75 1.41 -15.44
N ILE A 235 -23.25 0.65 -16.41
CA ILE A 235 -22.52 0.40 -17.65
C ILE A 235 -22.71 1.63 -18.53
N VAL A 236 -21.69 2.45 -18.68
CA VAL A 236 -21.68 3.53 -19.66
C VAL A 236 -21.21 2.95 -20.98
N SER A 237 -22.15 2.78 -21.92
CA SER A 237 -21.84 2.42 -23.30
C SER A 237 -21.18 3.61 -24.01
N PRO A 238 -20.15 3.42 -24.84
CA PRO A 238 -19.58 4.49 -25.63
C PRO A 238 -20.57 4.93 -26.70
N ILE A 239 -20.81 6.22 -26.78
CA ILE A 239 -21.56 6.85 -27.89
C ILE A 239 -20.64 6.84 -29.12
N ARG A 240 -21.19 6.45 -30.22
CA ARG A 240 -20.63 6.35 -31.55
C ARG A 240 -20.46 7.72 -32.16
#